data_c9913b4d419732f08d8a35fa9328dce1
#
_entry.id   c9913b4d419732f08d8a35fa9328dce1
#
_cell.length_a   1.000
_cell.length_b   1.000
_cell.length_c   1.000
_cell.angle_alpha   90.00
_cell.angle_beta   90.00
_cell.angle_gamma   90.00
#
_symmetry.space_group_name_H-M   'P 1'
#
loop_
_entity.id
_entity.type
_entity.pdbx_description
1 polymer ?
#
loop_
_entity_poly.entity_id
_entity_poly.type
_entity_poly.pdbx_seq_one_letter_code
_entity_poly.pdbx_strand_id
1 'polypeptide(L)'
;QCAVIEFARHVLGLADANSSEMEQTAHPVIDLMEEQKGITAKGGTMRLGAYPCVLHKGSKAAEAYGKLHISERHRHRYEFNNDYLAQFEAAGMKAVGVNPDTNLVEVIELENHPWFIGTQYHPEYKSTMLSPSPLFVSFVRAALDYAEKEQKQNK
;
A
#
# COMPACT_ATOMS: atom_id res chain seq x y z
N GLN A 1 1.55 -5.60 -0.72
CA GLN A 1 0.99 -6.86 -1.26
C GLN A 1 0.63 -7.83 -0.12
N CYS A 2 1.56 -8.17 0.79
CA CYS A 2 1.27 -9.12 1.88
C CYS A 2 0.06 -8.70 2.75
N ALA A 3 -0.07 -7.42 3.09
CA ALA A 3 -1.20 -6.92 3.87
C ALA A 3 -2.54 -7.05 3.11
N VAL A 4 -2.53 -6.90 1.80
CA VAL A 4 -3.72 -7.07 0.95
C VAL A 4 -4.15 -8.54 0.95
N ILE A 5 -3.22 -9.46 0.74
CA ILE A 5 -3.49 -10.91 0.76
C ILE A 5 -4.03 -11.33 2.14
N GLU A 6 -3.38 -10.89 3.22
CA GLU A 6 -3.78 -11.17 4.59
C GLU A 6 -5.20 -10.67 4.90
N PHE A 7 -5.49 -9.42 4.55
CA PHE A 7 -6.81 -8.83 4.73
C PHE A 7 -7.89 -9.55 3.92
N ALA A 8 -7.58 -9.92 2.68
CA ALA A 8 -8.50 -10.69 1.85
C ALA A 8 -8.87 -12.03 2.49
N ARG A 9 -7.88 -12.74 3.04
CA ARG A 9 -8.11 -14.04 3.68
C ARG A 9 -8.91 -13.94 4.97
N HIS A 10 -8.53 -13.04 5.86
CA HIS A 10 -9.03 -13.04 7.24
C HIS A 10 -10.15 -12.03 7.49
N VAL A 11 -10.31 -11.01 6.64
CA VAL A 11 -11.39 -10.01 6.79
C VAL A 11 -12.47 -10.20 5.72
N LEU A 12 -12.08 -10.40 4.46
CA LEU A 12 -13.04 -10.63 3.37
C LEU A 12 -13.51 -12.09 3.27
N GLY A 13 -12.83 -13.03 3.94
CA GLY A 13 -13.16 -14.46 3.91
C GLY A 13 -12.78 -15.18 2.62
N LEU A 14 -11.91 -14.58 1.80
CA LEU A 14 -11.39 -15.16 0.57
C LEU A 14 -10.19 -16.06 0.88
N ALA A 15 -10.44 -17.25 1.40
CA ALA A 15 -9.42 -18.11 2.01
C ALA A 15 -8.23 -18.47 1.09
N ASP A 16 -8.45 -18.52 -0.22
CA ASP A 16 -7.44 -18.80 -1.24
C ASP A 16 -6.87 -17.54 -1.89
N ALA A 17 -7.21 -16.32 -1.40
CA ALA A 17 -6.68 -15.08 -1.95
C ALA A 17 -5.16 -15.07 -1.93
N ASN A 18 -4.55 -14.72 -3.07
CA ASN A 18 -3.10 -14.74 -3.21
C ASN A 18 -2.63 -13.75 -4.30
N SER A 19 -1.33 -13.71 -4.51
CA SER A 19 -0.71 -13.13 -5.70
C SER A 19 -0.62 -14.20 -6.79
N SER A 20 -1.02 -13.87 -8.02
CA SER A 20 -0.83 -14.74 -9.18
C SER A 20 0.66 -14.97 -9.52
N GLU A 21 1.59 -14.23 -8.89
CA GLU A 21 3.02 -14.51 -8.93
C GLU A 21 3.40 -15.78 -8.19
N MET A 22 2.70 -16.05 -7.09
CA MET A 22 3.06 -17.12 -6.17
C MET A 22 2.29 -18.41 -6.47
N GLU A 23 0.98 -18.28 -6.78
CA GLU A 23 0.10 -19.41 -6.97
C GLU A 23 -1.10 -19.03 -7.84
N GLN A 24 -1.58 -20.00 -8.64
CA GLN A 24 -2.89 -19.86 -9.29
C GLN A 24 -4.00 -19.95 -8.24
N THR A 25 -4.86 -18.94 -8.22
CA THR A 25 -5.94 -18.81 -7.24
C THR A 25 -7.22 -18.33 -7.92
N ALA A 26 -8.38 -18.63 -7.34
CA ALA A 26 -9.66 -18.07 -7.77
C ALA A 26 -9.77 -16.57 -7.38
N HIS A 27 -8.99 -16.10 -6.39
CA HIS A 27 -9.01 -14.72 -5.90
C HIS A 27 -7.63 -14.07 -6.00
N PRO A 28 -7.15 -13.71 -7.22
CA PRO A 28 -5.87 -13.04 -7.42
C PRO A 28 -6.00 -11.56 -7.04
N VAL A 29 -5.94 -11.27 -5.74
CA VAL A 29 -6.01 -9.89 -5.21
C VAL A 29 -4.78 -9.06 -5.51
N ILE A 30 -3.68 -9.73 -5.87
CA ILE A 30 -2.46 -9.17 -6.46
C ILE A 30 -2.26 -9.88 -7.79
N ASP A 31 -2.21 -9.11 -8.89
CA ASP A 31 -2.14 -9.69 -10.25
C ASP A 31 -1.28 -8.83 -11.19
N LEU A 32 -0.99 -9.36 -12.36
CA LEU A 32 -0.42 -8.61 -13.47
C LEU A 32 -1.48 -7.66 -14.05
N MET A 33 -1.03 -6.47 -14.47
CA MET A 33 -1.89 -5.60 -15.29
C MET A 33 -2.26 -6.30 -16.61
N GLU A 34 -3.45 -6.01 -17.12
CA GLU A 34 -3.93 -6.55 -18.40
C GLU A 34 -2.94 -6.31 -19.55
N GLU A 35 -2.33 -5.13 -19.60
CA GLU A 35 -1.31 -4.73 -20.57
C GLU A 35 -0.04 -5.58 -20.49
N GLN A 36 0.23 -6.21 -19.36
CA GLN A 36 1.40 -7.04 -19.11
C GLN A 36 1.15 -8.53 -19.42
N LYS A 37 -0.10 -8.97 -19.43
CA LYS A 37 -0.47 -10.38 -19.64
C LYS A 37 -0.08 -10.93 -21.01
N GLY A 38 0.08 -10.08 -22.01
CA GLY A 38 0.49 -10.43 -23.38
C GLY A 38 2.01 -10.39 -23.66
N ILE A 39 2.82 -9.96 -22.69
CA ILE A 39 4.27 -9.75 -22.91
C ILE A 39 5.06 -10.99 -22.48
N THR A 40 5.66 -11.68 -23.43
CA THR A 40 6.50 -12.87 -23.19
C THR A 40 7.89 -12.55 -22.61
N ALA A 41 8.39 -11.33 -22.79
CA ALA A 41 9.69 -10.88 -22.27
C ALA A 41 9.53 -10.33 -20.84
N LYS A 42 9.70 -11.19 -19.85
CA LYS A 42 9.48 -10.86 -18.41
C LYS A 42 10.26 -9.65 -17.88
N GLY A 43 11.40 -9.28 -18.46
CA GLY A 43 12.21 -8.13 -18.03
C GLY A 43 11.59 -6.75 -18.30
N GLY A 44 10.75 -6.64 -19.34
CA GLY A 44 10.15 -5.36 -19.77
C GLY A 44 8.88 -4.93 -19.03
N THR A 45 8.34 -5.76 -18.12
CA THR A 45 7.07 -5.50 -17.42
C THR A 45 7.23 -5.01 -15.99
N MET A 46 8.46 -4.89 -15.49
CA MET A 46 8.73 -4.42 -14.13
C MET A 46 8.63 -2.90 -14.06
N ARG A 47 7.84 -2.38 -13.12
CA ARG A 47 7.86 -0.96 -12.79
C ARG A 47 9.14 -0.64 -12.02
N LEU A 48 10.05 0.05 -12.67
CA LEU A 48 11.34 0.47 -12.12
C LEU A 48 11.46 1.98 -12.15
N GLY A 49 11.91 2.56 -11.03
CA GLY A 49 12.12 4.00 -10.93
C GLY A 49 11.01 4.73 -10.21
N ALA A 50 10.97 6.06 -10.37
CA ALA A 50 10.05 6.94 -9.69
C ALA A 50 8.74 7.10 -10.49
N TYR A 51 7.61 6.89 -9.82
CA TYR A 51 6.28 7.08 -10.39
C TYR A 51 5.47 8.06 -9.53
N PRO A 52 4.56 8.83 -10.14
CA PRO A 52 3.69 9.74 -9.42
C PRO A 52 2.63 8.97 -8.63
N CYS A 53 2.25 9.52 -7.48
CA CYS A 53 1.13 9.06 -6.70
C CYS A 53 0.37 10.27 -6.14
N VAL A 54 -0.95 10.25 -6.25
CA VAL A 54 -1.84 11.26 -5.66
C VAL A 54 -2.47 10.68 -4.42
N LEU A 55 -2.24 11.34 -3.29
CA LEU A 55 -2.77 10.95 -1.98
C LEU A 55 -4.12 11.61 -1.73
N HIS A 56 -5.01 10.90 -1.08
CA HIS A 56 -6.30 11.43 -0.66
C HIS A 56 -6.12 12.41 0.50
N LYS A 57 -6.78 13.57 0.40
CA LYS A 57 -6.76 14.58 1.45
C LYS A 57 -7.37 14.01 2.73
N GLY A 58 -6.67 14.22 3.86
CA GLY A 58 -7.09 13.73 5.18
C GLY A 58 -6.67 12.29 5.47
N SER A 59 -5.96 11.62 4.56
CA SER A 59 -5.33 10.33 4.85
C SER A 59 -4.09 10.52 5.73
N LYS A 60 -3.75 9.51 6.53
CA LYS A 60 -2.53 9.49 7.36
C LYS A 60 -1.26 9.62 6.51
N ALA A 61 -1.27 9.04 5.31
CA ALA A 61 -0.19 9.19 4.35
C ALA A 61 -0.04 10.64 3.89
N ALA A 62 -1.14 11.31 3.52
CA ALA A 62 -1.10 12.73 3.13
C ALA A 62 -0.62 13.64 4.26
N GLU A 63 -1.04 13.36 5.49
CA GLU A 63 -0.58 14.08 6.69
C GLU A 63 0.92 13.87 6.92
N ALA A 64 1.41 12.63 6.81
CA ALA A 64 2.83 12.31 6.97
C ALA A 64 3.70 13.04 5.93
N TYR A 65 3.28 13.03 4.65
CA TYR A 65 4.02 13.71 3.57
C TYR A 65 3.85 15.23 3.57
N GLY A 66 2.80 15.75 4.19
CA GLY A 66 2.45 17.18 4.16
C GLY A 66 2.06 17.71 2.77
N LYS A 67 1.72 16.84 1.83
CA LYS A 67 1.35 17.15 0.44
C LYS A 67 0.58 16.01 -0.19
N LEU A 68 -0.20 16.32 -1.24
CA LEU A 68 -1.04 15.33 -1.93
C LEU A 68 -0.34 14.66 -3.12
N HIS A 69 0.58 15.36 -3.77
CA HIS A 69 1.31 14.84 -4.92
C HIS A 69 2.71 14.42 -4.50
N ILE A 70 2.99 13.13 -4.60
CA ILE A 70 4.30 12.55 -4.29
C ILE A 70 4.83 11.78 -5.50
N SER A 71 6.10 11.48 -5.48
CA SER A 71 6.72 10.59 -6.45
C SER A 71 7.66 9.66 -5.68
N GLU A 72 7.45 8.36 -5.79
CA GLU A 72 8.23 7.37 -5.06
C GLU A 72 8.76 6.27 -5.98
N ARG A 73 9.81 5.56 -5.52
CA ARG A 73 10.49 4.56 -6.34
C ARG A 73 9.85 3.20 -6.18
N HIS A 74 9.65 2.53 -7.31
CA HIS A 74 9.05 1.20 -7.42
C HIS A 74 10.07 0.18 -7.91
N ARG A 75 9.84 -1.08 -7.54
CA ARG A 75 10.57 -2.25 -8.01
C ARG A 75 9.67 -3.48 -7.91
N HIS A 76 8.60 -3.50 -8.68
CA HIS A 76 7.65 -4.62 -8.68
C HIS A 76 7.00 -4.78 -10.06
N ARG A 77 6.37 -5.92 -10.27
CA ARG A 77 5.64 -6.25 -11.50
C ARG A 77 4.16 -6.46 -11.22
N TYR A 78 3.83 -7.05 -10.08
CA TYR A 78 2.47 -7.35 -9.68
C TYR A 78 1.87 -6.19 -8.90
N GLU A 79 0.58 -5.97 -9.10
CA GLU A 79 -0.16 -4.80 -8.60
C GLU A 79 -1.38 -5.24 -7.81
N PHE A 80 -1.93 -4.34 -7.01
CA PHE A 80 -3.26 -4.52 -6.43
C PHE A 80 -4.28 -4.69 -7.56
N ASN A 81 -5.11 -5.73 -7.47
CA ASN A 81 -6.17 -5.97 -8.44
C ASN A 81 -7.39 -5.09 -8.12
N ASN A 82 -7.61 -4.07 -8.94
CA ASN A 82 -8.67 -3.08 -8.74
C ASN A 82 -10.09 -3.66 -8.78
N ASP A 83 -10.29 -4.87 -9.31
CA ASP A 83 -11.60 -5.55 -9.30
C ASP A 83 -12.10 -5.83 -7.87
N TYR A 84 -11.18 -5.94 -6.92
CA TYR A 84 -11.49 -6.14 -5.51
C TYR A 84 -11.61 -4.85 -4.70
N LEU A 85 -11.26 -3.68 -5.27
CA LEU A 85 -11.15 -2.42 -4.54
C LEU A 85 -12.40 -2.10 -3.70
N ALA A 86 -13.58 -2.21 -4.29
CA ALA A 86 -14.84 -1.90 -3.60
C ALA A 86 -15.07 -2.80 -2.37
N GLN A 87 -14.67 -4.08 -2.43
CA GLN A 87 -14.79 -5.02 -1.30
C GLN A 87 -13.84 -4.65 -0.16
N PHE A 88 -12.58 -4.30 -0.50
CA PHE A 88 -11.60 -3.85 0.48
C PHE A 88 -12.03 -2.57 1.19
N GLU A 89 -12.51 -1.58 0.44
CA GLU A 89 -12.95 -0.30 0.98
C GLU A 89 -14.19 -0.44 1.88
N ALA A 90 -15.14 -1.28 1.48
CA ALA A 90 -16.33 -1.58 2.30
C ALA A 90 -15.97 -2.25 3.63
N ALA A 91 -14.88 -3.03 3.68
CA ALA A 91 -14.40 -3.71 4.87
C ALA A 91 -13.41 -2.87 5.71
N GLY A 92 -13.08 -1.64 5.30
CA GLY A 92 -12.26 -0.70 6.07
C GLY A 92 -10.78 -0.62 5.66
N MET A 93 -10.35 -1.29 4.58
CA MET A 93 -9.06 -1.02 3.96
C MET A 93 -9.26 -0.04 2.82
N LYS A 94 -8.79 1.18 2.99
CA LYS A 94 -8.98 2.28 2.04
C LYS A 94 -7.79 2.44 1.10
N ALA A 95 -8.06 2.61 -0.18
CA ALA A 95 -7.05 3.06 -1.14
C ALA A 95 -6.90 4.59 -1.03
N VAL A 96 -5.83 5.03 -0.40
CA VAL A 96 -5.59 6.45 -0.11
C VAL A 96 -4.51 7.08 -0.97
N GLY A 97 -3.89 6.32 -1.84
CA GLY A 97 -2.94 6.80 -2.82
C GLY A 97 -3.06 6.03 -4.11
N VAL A 98 -3.15 6.74 -5.23
CA VAL A 98 -3.29 6.14 -6.56
C VAL A 98 -2.33 6.78 -7.56
N ASN A 99 -1.89 6.01 -8.51
CA ASN A 99 -1.17 6.54 -9.66
C ASN A 99 -2.15 7.25 -10.59
N PRO A 100 -1.93 8.54 -10.91
CA PRO A 100 -2.89 9.32 -11.71
C PRO A 100 -2.99 8.89 -13.18
N ASP A 101 -1.96 8.21 -13.69
CA ASP A 101 -1.90 7.82 -15.10
C ASP A 101 -2.55 6.45 -15.35
N THR A 102 -2.41 5.53 -14.38
CA THR A 102 -2.83 4.13 -14.51
C THR A 102 -3.97 3.74 -13.56
N ASN A 103 -4.35 4.61 -12.64
CA ASN A 103 -5.34 4.36 -11.58
C ASN A 103 -5.01 3.14 -10.68
N LEU A 104 -3.73 2.75 -10.60
CA LEU A 104 -3.28 1.68 -9.72
C LEU A 104 -3.20 2.15 -8.27
N VAL A 105 -3.60 1.28 -7.36
CA VAL A 105 -3.49 1.53 -5.92
C VAL A 105 -2.04 1.46 -5.49
N GLU A 106 -1.54 2.56 -4.94
CA GLU A 106 -0.15 2.72 -4.48
C GLU A 106 -0.04 2.74 -2.95
N VAL A 107 -1.09 3.20 -2.27
CA VAL A 107 -1.12 3.32 -0.81
C VAL A 107 -2.46 2.87 -0.28
N ILE A 108 -2.43 2.03 0.74
CA ILE A 108 -3.60 1.58 1.51
C ILE A 108 -3.47 1.99 2.97
N GLU A 109 -4.61 2.21 3.62
CA GLU A 109 -4.72 2.44 5.06
C GLU A 109 -5.85 1.60 5.67
N LEU A 110 -5.70 1.22 6.94
CA LEU A 110 -6.81 0.71 7.73
C LEU A 110 -7.50 1.87 8.46
N GLU A 111 -8.81 2.01 8.22
CA GLU A 111 -9.60 3.13 8.72
C GLU A 111 -9.60 3.22 10.25
N ASN A 112 -9.80 2.10 10.93
CA ASN A 112 -9.94 2.00 12.38
C ASN A 112 -8.62 1.65 13.10
N HIS A 113 -7.47 1.77 12.43
CA HIS A 113 -6.16 1.52 13.03
C HIS A 113 -5.44 2.84 13.35
N PRO A 114 -4.80 2.98 14.52
CA PRO A 114 -4.09 4.21 14.91
C PRO A 114 -3.08 4.67 13.84
N TRP A 115 -2.30 3.73 13.33
CA TRP A 115 -1.37 3.97 12.23
C TRP A 115 -1.09 2.65 11.48
N PHE A 116 -1.72 2.47 10.33
CA PHE A 116 -1.43 1.38 9.41
C PHE A 116 -1.41 1.95 8.00
N ILE A 117 -0.25 1.93 7.36
CA ILE A 117 -0.05 2.38 5.97
C ILE A 117 0.71 1.28 5.24
N GLY A 118 0.14 0.78 4.14
CA GLY A 118 0.82 -0.12 3.22
C GLY A 118 1.13 0.60 1.92
N THR A 119 2.35 0.45 1.44
CA THR A 119 2.80 1.08 0.18
C THR A 119 3.21 0.04 -0.84
N GLN A 120 2.94 0.31 -2.10
CA GLN A 120 3.44 -0.48 -3.22
C GLN A 120 4.87 -0.09 -3.57
N TYR A 121 5.21 1.18 -3.40
CA TYR A 121 6.56 1.71 -3.58
C TYR A 121 7.46 1.43 -2.37
N HIS A 122 8.74 1.73 -2.53
CA HIS A 122 9.81 1.52 -1.56
C HIS A 122 10.27 2.86 -0.95
N PRO A 123 9.66 3.31 0.17
CA PRO A 123 10.02 4.59 0.79
C PRO A 123 11.46 4.64 1.30
N GLU A 124 12.10 3.48 1.55
CA GLU A 124 13.50 3.38 1.97
C GLU A 124 14.47 3.86 0.89
N TYR A 125 14.12 3.79 -0.39
CA TYR A 125 15.02 4.23 -1.47
C TYR A 125 15.29 5.73 -1.50
N LYS A 126 14.46 6.52 -0.87
CA LYS A 126 14.64 7.98 -0.74
C LYS A 126 14.92 8.41 0.69
N SER A 127 14.93 7.49 1.64
CA SER A 127 15.16 7.77 3.05
C SER A 127 16.65 7.86 3.35
N THR A 128 17.08 8.93 3.99
CA THR A 128 18.45 9.11 4.46
C THR A 128 18.46 9.62 5.91
N MET A 129 19.61 9.61 6.57
CA MET A 129 19.74 10.15 7.93
C MET A 129 19.36 11.64 8.03
N LEU A 130 19.67 12.42 7.00
CA LEU A 130 19.39 13.88 6.96
C LEU A 130 17.98 14.19 6.43
N SER A 131 17.38 13.26 5.71
CA SER A 131 16.03 13.38 5.13
C SER A 131 15.32 12.03 5.23
N PRO A 132 14.89 11.63 6.44
CA PRO A 132 14.19 10.36 6.63
C PRO A 132 12.83 10.36 5.93
N SER A 133 12.39 9.18 5.47
CA SER A 133 11.07 9.05 4.88
C SER A 133 9.98 9.55 5.86
N PRO A 134 9.07 10.41 5.39
CA PRO A 134 7.97 10.91 6.23
C PRO A 134 7.11 9.80 6.84
N LEU A 135 6.94 8.68 6.12
CA LEU A 135 6.19 7.53 6.62
C LEU A 135 6.90 6.88 7.81
N PHE A 136 8.23 6.71 7.78
CA PHE A 136 8.98 6.14 8.90
C PHE A 136 8.94 7.04 10.13
N VAL A 137 9.08 8.35 9.94
CA VAL A 137 8.96 9.32 11.04
C VAL A 137 7.56 9.28 11.67
N SER A 138 6.52 9.28 10.85
CA SER A 138 5.13 9.21 11.30
C SER A 138 4.82 7.89 12.03
N PHE A 139 5.34 6.77 11.53
CA PHE A 139 5.19 5.46 12.20
C PHE A 139 5.80 5.46 13.60
N VAL A 140 7.06 5.91 13.73
CA VAL A 140 7.74 5.95 15.04
C VAL A 140 7.00 6.87 16.01
N ARG A 141 6.52 8.03 15.56
CA ARG A 141 5.71 8.93 16.38
C ARG A 141 4.44 8.26 16.88
N ALA A 142 3.69 7.63 15.99
CA ALA A 142 2.47 6.91 16.36
C ALA A 142 2.72 5.78 17.37
N ALA A 143 3.86 5.08 17.25
CA ALA A 143 4.25 4.05 18.20
C ALA A 143 4.58 4.62 19.59
N LEU A 144 5.26 5.76 19.64
CA LEU A 144 5.55 6.47 20.91
C LEU A 144 4.27 6.98 21.58
N ASP A 145 3.38 7.61 20.81
CA ASP A 145 2.09 8.10 21.30
C ASP A 145 1.23 6.97 21.86
N TYR A 146 1.26 5.79 21.23
CA TYR A 146 0.58 4.61 21.72
C TYR A 146 1.17 4.11 23.05
N ALA A 147 2.49 3.99 23.13
CA ALA A 147 3.17 3.56 24.36
C ALA A 147 2.89 4.49 25.56
N GLU A 148 2.87 5.81 25.32
CA GLU A 148 2.53 6.79 26.36
C GLU A 148 1.08 6.68 26.85
N LYS A 149 0.13 6.40 25.96
CA LYS A 149 -1.27 6.17 26.32
C LYS A 149 -1.44 4.94 27.20
N GLU A 150 -0.83 3.84 26.83
CA GLU A 150 -0.83 2.59 27.60
C GLU A 150 -0.25 2.79 29.00
N GLN A 151 0.85 3.53 29.14
CA GLN A 151 1.46 3.83 30.44
C GLN A 151 0.57 4.69 31.35
N LYS A 152 -0.27 5.56 30.77
CA LYS A 152 -1.22 6.39 31.52
C LYS A 152 -2.46 5.63 31.98
N GLN A 153 -2.87 4.60 31.24
CA GLN A 153 -4.01 3.75 31.58
C GLN A 153 -3.70 2.71 32.66
N ASN A 154 -2.43 2.35 32.79
CA ASN A 154 -1.94 1.36 33.76
C ASN A 154 -1.47 1.99 35.11
N LYS A 155 -1.70 3.27 35.30
CA LYS A 155 -1.46 4.02 36.56
C LYS A 155 -2.78 4.42 37.22
#